data_4635447b2a08ac60ac858384aa77ee75
#
_entry.id   4635447b2a08ac60ac858384aa77ee75
#
_cell.length_a   1.000
_cell.length_b   1.000
_cell.length_c   1.000
_cell.angle_alpha   90.00
_cell.angle_beta   90.00
_cell.angle_gamma   90.00
#
_symmetry.space_group_name_H-M   'P 1'
#
loop_
_entity.id
_entity.type
_entity.pdbx_description
1 polymer ?
#
loop_
_entity_poly.entity_id
_entity_poly.type
_entity_poly.pdbx_seq_one_letter_code
_entity_poly.pdbx_strand_id
1 'polypeptide(L)' 'MLVVQKIARMEGELQEEPHLKSENKKLMSENKALSRVVEKLAQQ' A
#
# COMPACT_ATOMS: atom_id res chain seq x y z
N MET A 1 -13.11 -27.56 9.62
CA MET A 1 -11.85 -28.31 9.39
C MET A 1 -10.69 -27.36 9.23
N LEU A 2 -9.59 -27.65 9.90
CA LEU A 2 -8.38 -26.80 9.89
C LEU A 2 -7.81 -26.55 8.50
N VAL A 3 -7.81 -27.58 7.64
CA VAL A 3 -7.24 -27.47 6.30
C VAL A 3 -8.05 -26.49 5.43
N VAL A 4 -9.36 -26.56 5.48
CA VAL A 4 -10.24 -25.69 4.70
C VAL A 4 -10.11 -24.23 5.16
N GLN A 5 -10.03 -24.00 6.47
CA GLN A 5 -9.86 -22.66 7.02
C GLN A 5 -8.53 -22.06 6.63
N LYS A 6 -7.46 -22.86 6.61
CA LYS A 6 -6.14 -22.41 6.22
C LYS A 6 -6.08 -21.99 4.74
N ILE A 7 -6.72 -22.78 3.87
CA ILE A 7 -6.78 -22.48 2.44
C ILE A 7 -7.55 -21.17 2.20
N ALA A 8 -8.70 -20.99 2.83
CA ALA A 8 -9.50 -19.78 2.69
C ALA A 8 -8.74 -18.54 3.14
N ARG A 9 -7.96 -18.66 4.22
CA ARG A 9 -7.13 -17.56 4.73
C ARG A 9 -6.01 -17.20 3.76
N MET A 10 -5.35 -18.20 3.17
CA MET A 10 -4.30 -17.97 2.19
C MET A 10 -4.83 -17.32 0.92
N GLU A 11 -6.01 -17.72 0.46
CA GLU A 11 -6.66 -17.10 -0.70
C GLU A 11 -6.99 -15.64 -0.42
N GLY A 12 -7.49 -15.31 0.77
CA GLY A 12 -7.74 -13.95 1.18
C GLY A 12 -6.49 -13.09 1.20
N GLU A 13 -5.40 -13.62 1.72
CA GLU A 13 -4.11 -12.92 1.75
C GLU A 13 -3.58 -12.66 0.34
N LEU A 14 -3.72 -13.61 -0.58
CA LEU A 14 -3.30 -13.45 -1.96
C LEU A 14 -4.12 -12.40 -2.70
N GLN A 15 -5.40 -12.27 -2.40
CA GLN A 15 -6.27 -11.24 -2.99
C GLN A 15 -5.96 -9.85 -2.47
N GLU A 16 -5.53 -9.74 -1.21
CA GLU A 16 -5.19 -8.46 -0.61
C GLU A 16 -3.84 -7.92 -1.07
N GLU A 17 -2.89 -8.81 -1.39
CA GLU A 17 -1.54 -8.41 -1.78
C GLU A 17 -1.50 -7.45 -2.96
N PRO A 18 -2.18 -7.70 -4.11
CA PRO A 18 -2.16 -6.74 -5.22
C PRO A 18 -2.83 -5.41 -4.87
N HIS A 19 -3.85 -5.42 -4.03
CA HIS A 19 -4.50 -4.20 -3.58
C HIS A 19 -3.56 -3.36 -2.70
N LEU A 20 -2.89 -4.00 -1.75
CA LEU A 20 -1.92 -3.33 -0.87
C LEU A 20 -0.73 -2.79 -1.64
N LYS A 21 -0.25 -3.55 -2.62
CA LYS A 21 0.87 -3.13 -3.46
C LYS A 21 0.52 -1.89 -4.27
N SER A 22 -0.69 -1.85 -4.83
CA SER A 22 -1.20 -0.70 -5.56
C SER A 22 -1.35 0.53 -4.67
N GLU A 23 -1.91 0.35 -3.48
CA GLU A 23 -2.07 1.42 -2.49
C GLU A 23 -0.73 1.96 -2.01
N ASN A 24 0.23 1.09 -1.75
CA ASN A 24 1.57 1.50 -1.34
C ASN A 24 2.24 2.37 -2.41
N LYS A 25 2.12 1.98 -3.67
CA LYS A 25 2.66 2.75 -4.78
C LYS A 25 2.03 4.13 -4.87
N LYS A 26 0.72 4.20 -4.68
CA LYS A 26 -0.01 5.47 -4.67
C LYS A 26 0.45 6.37 -3.53
N LEU A 27 0.57 5.82 -2.31
CA LEU A 27 1.01 6.57 -1.14
C LEU A 27 2.45 7.07 -1.29
N MET A 28 3.33 6.28 -1.87
CA MET A 28 4.70 6.70 -2.17
C MET A 28 4.73 7.90 -3.10
N SER A 29 3.92 7.86 -4.16
CA SER A 29 3.81 8.94 -5.13
C SER A 29 3.29 10.21 -4.48
N GLU A 30 2.24 10.09 -3.67
CA GLU A 30 1.68 11.22 -2.92
C GLU A 30 2.69 11.81 -1.93
N ASN A 31 3.43 10.95 -1.23
CA ASN A 31 4.46 11.39 -0.29
C ASN A 31 5.58 12.17 -0.98
N LYS A 32 6.00 11.73 -2.15
CA LYS A 32 7.00 12.44 -2.94
C LYS A 32 6.52 13.83 -3.34
N ALA A 33 5.27 13.92 -3.80
CA ALA A 33 4.68 15.20 -4.18
C ALA A 33 4.58 16.16 -3.00
N LEU A 34 4.12 15.66 -1.84
CA LEU A 34 4.02 16.46 -0.64
C LEU A 34 5.38 16.91 -0.14
N SER A 35 6.39 16.06 -0.20
CA SER A 35 7.76 16.42 0.18
C SER A 35 8.30 17.55 -0.67
N ARG A 36 8.03 17.53 -1.97
CA ARG A 36 8.45 18.61 -2.88
C ARG A 36 7.78 19.93 -2.53
N VAL A 37 6.49 19.89 -2.20
CA VAL A 37 5.75 21.10 -1.80
C VAL A 37 6.34 21.68 -0.51
N VAL A 38 6.61 20.84 0.48
CA VAL A 38 7.22 21.26 1.74
C VAL A 38 8.59 21.89 1.51
N GLU A 39 9.41 21.28 0.66
CA GLU A 39 10.73 21.81 0.32
C GLU A 39 10.63 23.20 -0.33
N LYS A 40 9.69 23.37 -1.25
CA LYS A 40 9.48 24.67 -1.90
C LYS A 40 9.05 25.75 -0.90
N LEU A 41 8.16 25.39 0.02
CA LEU A 41 7.73 26.33 1.05
C LEU A 41 8.86 26.70 2.01
N ALA A 42 9.73 25.74 2.31
CA ALA A 42 10.88 25.97 3.18
C ALA A 42 11.93 26.88 2.53
N GLN A 43 11.99 26.91 1.20
CA GLN A 43 12.95 27.73 0.46
C GLN A 43 12.48 29.18 0.28
N GLN A 44 11.22 29.44 0.57
CA GLN A 44 10.70 30.80 0.58
C GLN A 44 11.08 31.51 1.88
#